data_a7f04ca82763d60bf5a6b7cbc8c7678c
#
_entry.id   a7f04ca82763d60bf5a6b7cbc8c7678c
#
_cell.length_a   1.000
_cell.length_b   1.000
_cell.length_c   1.000
_cell.angle_alpha   90.00
_cell.angle_beta   90.00
_cell.angle_gamma   90.00
#
_symmetry.space_group_name_H-M   'P 1'
#
loop_
_entity.id
_entity.type
_entity.pdbx_description
1 polymer ?
#
loop_
_entity_poly.entity_id
_entity_poly.type
_entity_poly.pdbx_seq_one_letter_code
_entity_poly.pdbx_strand_id
1 'polypeptide(L)'
;MADKILEIKNLKTYFRTDAGLVKAVNDVTFSVERGKTLGIVGESGCGKSITSLSIMGLVETPPGIHAGGEILFEGEDLLKKNEDQMRQIRGNKVAMIFQEPMTSLNPVFTIGQQLMEAILLHENVTKQQAREKGIEMLKKVKIPLAEKRFDEYPHQLSGGMRQRVMIAMALCCNPQLLICDEPTTALDVTIQAQILDLINELKEETGTSVMMITHDLGVIAEVADDVMVMYAGKVVEHATCDQIFDEPLHPYTAGLMNCIPRLDGDDTKELSVIEGMVPSFDDMPEGCAFCPRCPYAKEI
;
A
#
# COMPACT_ATOMS: atom_id res chain seq x y z
N MET A 1 -5.99 9.59 -23.57
CA MET A 1 -5.75 8.37 -22.77
C MET A 1 -5.18 8.85 -21.45
N ALA A 2 -5.65 8.31 -20.33
CA ALA A 2 -5.09 8.65 -19.03
C ALA A 2 -3.58 8.33 -19.00
N ASP A 3 -2.78 9.21 -18.41
CA ASP A 3 -1.33 9.01 -18.25
C ASP A 3 -1.09 8.05 -17.08
N LYS A 4 -0.80 6.79 -17.40
CA LYS A 4 -0.62 5.72 -16.40
C LYS A 4 0.83 5.62 -16.00
N ILE A 5 1.10 5.73 -14.69
CA ILE A 5 2.43 5.53 -14.12
C ILE A 5 2.75 4.04 -13.91
N LEU A 6 1.73 3.26 -13.51
CA LEU A 6 1.83 1.82 -13.27
C LEU A 6 0.68 1.10 -13.97
N GLU A 7 0.97 0.01 -14.67
CA GLU A 7 -0.03 -0.92 -15.21
C GLU A 7 0.31 -2.34 -14.81
N ILE A 8 -0.64 -3.00 -14.17
CA ILE A 8 -0.58 -4.43 -13.83
C ILE A 8 -1.49 -5.18 -14.79
N LYS A 9 -0.96 -6.23 -15.45
CA LYS A 9 -1.71 -7.02 -16.43
C LYS A 9 -1.63 -8.49 -16.07
N ASN A 10 -2.78 -9.07 -15.69
CA ASN A 10 -2.96 -10.51 -15.40
C ASN A 10 -1.90 -11.07 -14.42
N LEU A 11 -1.53 -10.27 -13.41
CA LEU A 11 -0.49 -10.64 -12.44
C LEU A 11 -0.88 -11.90 -11.67
N LYS A 12 0.06 -12.85 -11.59
CA LYS A 12 -0.08 -14.11 -10.86
C LYS A 12 1.14 -14.31 -9.97
N THR A 13 0.95 -14.18 -8.66
CA THR A 13 1.97 -14.46 -7.64
C THR A 13 1.46 -15.57 -6.73
N TYR A 14 2.14 -16.70 -6.74
CA TYR A 14 1.76 -17.92 -6.04
C TYR A 14 2.84 -18.32 -5.04
N PHE A 15 2.48 -19.13 -4.05
CA PHE A 15 3.43 -19.68 -3.08
C PHE A 15 3.31 -21.21 -3.04
N ARG A 16 4.45 -21.88 -3.02
CA ARG A 16 4.53 -23.32 -2.75
C ARG A 16 4.54 -23.55 -1.25
N THR A 17 3.54 -24.27 -0.75
CA THR A 17 3.44 -24.70 0.65
C THR A 17 3.37 -26.21 0.73
N ASP A 18 3.53 -26.77 1.91
CA ASP A 18 3.38 -28.23 2.13
C ASP A 18 1.96 -28.72 1.80
N ALA A 19 0.96 -27.84 1.93
CA ALA A 19 -0.45 -28.14 1.61
C ALA A 19 -0.78 -27.97 0.12
N GLY A 20 0.12 -27.39 -0.69
CA GLY A 20 -0.11 -27.19 -2.12
C GLY A 20 0.26 -25.81 -2.65
N LEU A 21 -0.36 -25.39 -3.74
CA LEU A 21 -0.09 -24.12 -4.40
C LEU A 21 -1.12 -23.06 -3.97
N VAL A 22 -0.67 -22.11 -3.16
CA VAL A 22 -1.46 -20.94 -2.73
C VAL A 22 -1.41 -19.85 -3.81
N LYS A 23 -2.55 -19.48 -4.38
CA LYS A 23 -2.70 -18.46 -5.43
C LYS A 23 -2.99 -17.10 -4.78
N ALA A 24 -2.00 -16.51 -4.09
CA ALA A 24 -2.17 -15.29 -3.30
C ALA A 24 -2.59 -14.06 -4.14
N VAL A 25 -2.08 -13.95 -5.38
CA VAL A 25 -2.52 -12.98 -6.39
C VAL A 25 -2.80 -13.77 -7.66
N ASN A 26 -4.03 -13.70 -8.17
CA ASN A 26 -4.48 -14.57 -9.24
C ASN A 26 -5.26 -13.79 -10.29
N ASP A 27 -4.57 -13.45 -11.38
CA ASP A 27 -5.12 -12.75 -12.54
C ASP A 27 -5.56 -11.30 -12.22
N VAL A 28 -4.72 -10.58 -11.47
CA VAL A 28 -4.99 -9.21 -11.06
C VAL A 28 -4.58 -8.23 -12.17
N THR A 29 -5.50 -7.34 -12.56
CA THR A 29 -5.29 -6.31 -13.58
C THR A 29 -5.83 -4.98 -13.09
N PHE A 30 -4.98 -3.93 -13.06
CA PHE A 30 -5.34 -2.56 -12.73
C PHE A 30 -4.27 -1.58 -13.20
N SER A 31 -4.53 -0.29 -13.04
CA SER A 31 -3.52 0.76 -13.30
C SER A 31 -3.62 1.88 -12.27
N VAL A 32 -2.50 2.57 -12.06
CA VAL A 32 -2.43 3.81 -11.30
C VAL A 32 -2.16 4.96 -12.26
N GLU A 33 -2.99 5.98 -12.24
CA GLU A 33 -2.81 7.19 -13.02
C GLU A 33 -1.80 8.12 -12.36
N ARG A 34 -1.05 8.87 -13.18
CA ARG A 34 -0.04 9.80 -12.69
C ARG A 34 -0.68 10.90 -11.81
N GLY A 35 -0.10 11.14 -10.64
CA GLY A 35 -0.57 12.13 -9.67
C GLY A 35 -1.85 11.77 -8.92
N LYS A 36 -2.45 10.60 -9.19
CA LYS A 36 -3.65 10.13 -8.50
C LYS A 36 -3.35 9.14 -7.39
N THR A 37 -4.35 8.94 -6.52
CA THR A 37 -4.34 7.94 -5.46
C THR A 37 -5.28 6.78 -5.83
N LEU A 38 -4.73 5.57 -5.94
CA LEU A 38 -5.50 4.32 -6.02
C LEU A 38 -5.62 3.72 -4.62
N GLY A 39 -6.84 3.63 -4.09
CA GLY A 39 -7.15 2.88 -2.89
C GLY A 39 -7.30 1.38 -3.17
N ILE A 40 -6.67 0.52 -2.38
CA ILE A 40 -6.81 -0.93 -2.46
C ILE A 40 -7.37 -1.45 -1.15
N VAL A 41 -8.57 -2.00 -1.20
CA VAL A 41 -9.29 -2.50 -0.02
C VAL A 41 -9.63 -3.97 -0.12
N GLY A 42 -9.92 -4.59 1.02
CA GLY A 42 -10.35 -5.98 1.14
C GLY A 42 -9.91 -6.58 2.47
N GLU A 43 -10.46 -7.74 2.81
CA GLU A 43 -10.13 -8.47 4.05
C GLU A 43 -8.66 -8.87 4.12
N SER A 44 -8.16 -9.14 5.34
CA SER A 44 -6.79 -9.64 5.54
C SER A 44 -6.57 -10.93 4.75
N GLY A 45 -5.37 -11.06 4.15
CA GLY A 45 -5.00 -12.24 3.35
C GLY A 45 -5.55 -12.24 1.92
N CYS A 46 -6.31 -11.22 1.46
CA CYS A 46 -6.84 -11.20 0.09
C CYS A 46 -5.81 -10.87 -1.02
N GLY A 47 -4.53 -10.67 -0.67
CA GLY A 47 -3.45 -10.49 -1.66
C GLY A 47 -2.94 -9.06 -1.84
N LYS A 48 -3.44 -8.06 -1.09
CA LYS A 48 -3.03 -6.64 -1.20
C LYS A 48 -1.52 -6.44 -1.04
N SER A 49 -0.97 -6.84 0.10
CA SER A 49 0.47 -6.69 0.40
C SER A 49 1.35 -7.54 -0.53
N ILE A 50 0.88 -8.71 -0.98
CA ILE A 50 1.61 -9.52 -1.95
C ILE A 50 1.64 -8.83 -3.32
N THR A 51 0.60 -8.09 -3.69
CA THR A 51 0.60 -7.29 -4.92
C THR A 51 1.65 -6.19 -4.84
N SER A 52 1.74 -5.44 -3.73
CA SER A 52 2.77 -4.41 -3.54
C SER A 52 4.19 -4.98 -3.50
N LEU A 53 4.40 -6.10 -2.80
CA LEU A 53 5.70 -6.78 -2.79
C LEU A 53 6.09 -7.31 -4.17
N SER A 54 5.12 -7.74 -4.99
CA SER A 54 5.36 -8.14 -6.38
C SER A 54 5.83 -6.97 -7.24
N ILE A 55 5.22 -5.78 -7.08
CA ILE A 55 5.64 -4.54 -7.77
C ILE A 55 7.07 -4.18 -7.36
N MET A 56 7.37 -4.26 -6.07
CA MET A 56 8.70 -3.97 -5.55
C MET A 56 9.75 -5.05 -5.87
N GLY A 57 9.35 -6.22 -6.41
CA GLY A 57 10.24 -7.36 -6.61
C GLY A 57 10.82 -7.90 -5.30
N LEU A 58 10.03 -7.87 -4.21
CA LEU A 58 10.42 -8.29 -2.86
C LEU A 58 9.76 -9.59 -2.41
N VAL A 59 9.05 -10.27 -3.31
CA VAL A 59 8.50 -11.61 -3.03
C VAL A 59 9.66 -12.61 -2.96
N GLU A 60 9.87 -13.19 -1.77
CA GLU A 60 10.92 -14.20 -1.58
C GLU A 60 10.69 -15.41 -2.50
N THR A 61 11.70 -15.79 -3.25
CA THR A 61 11.66 -16.91 -4.17
C THR A 61 12.85 -17.85 -3.90
N PRO A 62 12.66 -19.11 -3.43
CA PRO A 62 11.40 -19.72 -2.95
C PRO A 62 10.92 -19.15 -1.60
N PRO A 63 9.65 -19.35 -1.16
CA PRO A 63 8.60 -20.20 -1.74
C PRO A 63 7.72 -19.51 -2.79
N GLY A 64 7.87 -18.19 -3.01
CA GLY A 64 7.10 -17.43 -3.99
C GLY A 64 7.44 -17.78 -5.43
N ILE A 65 6.46 -17.61 -6.32
CA ILE A 65 6.57 -17.85 -7.75
C ILE A 65 5.81 -16.75 -8.49
N HIS A 66 6.48 -16.04 -9.39
CA HIS A 66 5.78 -15.23 -10.38
C HIS A 66 5.27 -16.16 -11.50
N ALA A 67 3.98 -16.51 -11.45
CA ALA A 67 3.39 -17.49 -12.36
C ALA A 67 2.94 -16.89 -13.69
N GLY A 68 2.93 -15.55 -13.83
CA GLY A 68 2.58 -14.87 -15.07
C GLY A 68 2.13 -13.43 -14.86
N GLY A 69 1.85 -12.75 -15.97
CA GLY A 69 1.44 -11.36 -16.02
C GLY A 69 2.60 -10.41 -16.27
N GLU A 70 2.31 -9.12 -16.26
CA GLU A 70 3.27 -8.02 -16.47
C GLU A 70 3.06 -6.93 -15.41
N ILE A 71 4.16 -6.30 -15.00
CA ILE A 71 4.18 -5.11 -14.13
C ILE A 71 4.89 -4.00 -14.90
N LEU A 72 4.13 -3.12 -15.55
CA LEU A 72 4.67 -2.04 -16.36
C LEU A 72 4.73 -0.76 -15.53
N PHE A 73 5.92 -0.29 -15.22
CA PHE A 73 6.18 1.01 -14.63
C PHE A 73 6.78 1.94 -15.70
N GLU A 74 6.13 3.05 -15.99
CA GLU A 74 6.50 3.93 -17.12
C GLU A 74 6.67 3.17 -18.44
N GLY A 75 5.87 2.12 -18.66
CA GLY A 75 5.91 1.27 -19.85
C GLY A 75 7.01 0.19 -19.84
N GLU A 76 7.87 0.15 -18.82
CA GLU A 76 8.92 -0.88 -18.67
C GLU A 76 8.48 -2.00 -17.71
N ASP A 77 8.61 -3.25 -18.13
CA ASP A 77 8.22 -4.41 -17.33
C ASP A 77 9.24 -4.69 -16.20
N LEU A 78 8.81 -4.46 -14.96
CA LEU A 78 9.64 -4.65 -13.76
C LEU A 78 10.02 -6.12 -13.53
N LEU A 79 9.18 -7.08 -13.94
CA LEU A 79 9.46 -8.52 -13.78
C LEU A 79 10.63 -8.99 -14.64
N LYS A 80 11.01 -8.22 -15.68
CA LYS A 80 12.16 -8.52 -16.55
C LYS A 80 13.47 -7.88 -16.10
N LYS A 81 13.40 -7.03 -15.05
CA LYS A 81 14.60 -6.34 -14.55
C LYS A 81 15.40 -7.24 -13.61
N ASN A 82 16.72 -7.12 -13.68
CA ASN A 82 17.62 -7.76 -12.72
C ASN A 82 17.71 -6.93 -11.42
N GLU A 83 18.36 -7.49 -10.40
CA GLU A 83 18.45 -6.88 -9.08
C GLU A 83 19.13 -5.50 -9.10
N ASP A 84 20.18 -5.31 -9.89
CA ASP A 84 20.86 -4.00 -9.99
C ASP A 84 19.95 -2.94 -10.62
N GLN A 85 19.15 -3.32 -11.61
CA GLN A 85 18.14 -2.43 -12.21
C GLN A 85 17.02 -2.11 -11.23
N MET A 86 16.55 -3.11 -10.44
CA MET A 86 15.53 -2.89 -9.41
C MET A 86 16.04 -1.99 -8.27
N ARG A 87 17.32 -2.07 -7.89
CA ARG A 87 17.94 -1.15 -6.91
C ARG A 87 17.90 0.30 -7.37
N GLN A 88 18.00 0.58 -8.66
CA GLN A 88 17.89 1.94 -9.19
C GLN A 88 16.45 2.47 -9.17
N ILE A 89 15.46 1.60 -9.05
CA ILE A 89 14.04 1.94 -9.01
C ILE A 89 13.54 2.06 -7.58
N ARG A 90 13.86 1.07 -6.72
CA ARG A 90 13.45 1.06 -5.30
C ARG A 90 14.03 2.25 -4.56
N GLY A 91 13.17 2.97 -3.84
CA GLY A 91 13.53 4.17 -3.07
C GLY A 91 13.77 5.43 -3.90
N ASN A 92 13.99 5.30 -5.21
CA ASN A 92 14.21 6.43 -6.13
C ASN A 92 12.95 6.76 -6.94
N LYS A 93 12.48 5.81 -7.76
CA LYS A 93 11.30 5.99 -8.62
C LYS A 93 10.03 5.44 -7.99
N VAL A 94 10.13 4.30 -7.34
CA VAL A 94 9.05 3.64 -6.58
C VAL A 94 9.52 3.48 -5.14
N ALA A 95 8.78 4.05 -4.21
CA ALA A 95 9.04 3.91 -2.77
C ALA A 95 7.87 3.18 -2.09
N MET A 96 8.15 2.58 -0.94
CA MET A 96 7.14 1.85 -0.16
C MET A 96 7.24 2.19 1.33
N ILE A 97 6.09 2.44 1.94
CA ILE A 97 5.89 2.49 3.39
C ILE A 97 5.29 1.14 3.78
N PHE A 98 6.01 0.38 4.61
CA PHE A 98 5.60 -0.93 5.08
C PHE A 98 4.67 -0.84 6.29
N GLN A 99 3.89 -1.90 6.52
CA GLN A 99 2.87 -1.99 7.57
C GLN A 99 3.41 -1.76 8.98
N GLU A 100 4.65 -2.16 9.29
CA GLU A 100 5.22 -2.05 10.63
C GLU A 100 6.37 -1.05 10.72
N PRO A 101 6.14 0.15 11.28
CA PRO A 101 7.20 1.15 11.45
C PRO A 101 8.31 0.73 12.41
N MET A 102 7.99 -0.18 13.34
CA MET A 102 8.92 -0.64 14.36
C MET A 102 10.05 -1.52 13.82
N THR A 103 9.77 -2.27 12.76
CA THR A 103 10.72 -3.19 12.12
C THR A 103 11.45 -2.56 10.94
N SER A 104 10.92 -1.46 10.40
CA SER A 104 11.47 -0.81 9.20
C SER A 104 12.67 0.10 9.50
N LEU A 105 12.76 0.67 10.71
CA LEU A 105 13.91 1.47 11.14
C LEU A 105 14.94 0.59 11.85
N ASN A 106 16.18 0.61 11.35
CA ASN A 106 17.27 -0.14 11.98
C ASN A 106 17.66 0.53 13.32
N PRO A 107 17.51 -0.16 14.47
CA PRO A 107 17.70 0.44 15.79
C PRO A 107 19.16 0.81 16.13
N VAL A 108 20.14 0.27 15.40
CA VAL A 108 21.57 0.51 15.67
C VAL A 108 22.16 1.68 14.87
N PHE A 109 21.38 2.28 13.95
CA PHE A 109 21.77 3.48 13.21
C PHE A 109 20.92 4.66 13.61
N THR A 110 21.51 5.88 13.57
CA THR A 110 20.76 7.10 13.81
C THR A 110 19.78 7.37 12.66
N ILE A 111 18.76 8.18 12.91
CA ILE A 111 17.79 8.61 11.90
C ILE A 111 18.51 9.24 10.69
N GLY A 112 19.48 10.11 10.97
CA GLY A 112 20.25 10.79 9.93
C GLY A 112 21.10 9.85 9.09
N GLN A 113 21.70 8.82 9.71
CA GLN A 113 22.45 7.82 8.95
C GLN A 113 21.57 7.10 7.94
N GLN A 114 20.35 6.68 8.34
CA GLN A 114 19.43 5.97 7.49
C GLN A 114 18.87 6.87 6.36
N LEU A 115 18.53 8.11 6.65
CA LEU A 115 18.11 9.10 5.63
C LEU A 115 19.24 9.38 4.63
N MET A 116 20.46 9.62 5.14
CA MET A 116 21.60 9.91 4.28
C MET A 116 21.98 8.73 3.39
N GLU A 117 21.84 7.49 3.87
CA GLU A 117 22.08 6.28 3.08
C GLU A 117 21.18 6.26 1.83
N ALA A 118 19.87 6.47 2.02
CA ALA A 118 18.92 6.51 0.91
C ALA A 118 19.26 7.63 -0.11
N ILE A 119 19.57 8.84 0.38
CA ILE A 119 19.91 9.97 -0.49
C ILE A 119 21.22 9.72 -1.25
N LEU A 120 22.28 9.28 -0.57
CA LEU A 120 23.59 9.05 -1.19
C LEU A 120 23.61 7.88 -2.17
N LEU A 121 22.69 6.91 -2.00
CA LEU A 121 22.56 5.79 -2.92
C LEU A 121 22.00 6.23 -4.28
N HIS A 122 21.10 7.20 -4.29
CA HIS A 122 20.33 7.57 -5.48
C HIS A 122 20.71 8.93 -6.07
N GLU A 123 21.37 9.79 -5.31
CA GLU A 123 21.72 11.13 -5.75
C GLU A 123 23.24 11.37 -5.72
N ASN A 124 23.72 12.07 -6.72
CA ASN A 124 25.15 12.45 -6.78
C ASN A 124 25.38 13.74 -5.96
N VAL A 125 25.33 13.61 -4.64
CA VAL A 125 25.49 14.73 -3.68
C VAL A 125 26.60 14.43 -2.67
N THR A 126 27.15 15.48 -2.07
CA THR A 126 28.12 15.33 -0.96
C THR A 126 27.41 14.90 0.33
N LYS A 127 28.14 14.32 1.29
CA LYS A 127 27.61 13.99 2.62
C LYS A 127 26.99 15.19 3.32
N GLN A 128 27.56 16.38 3.14
CA GLN A 128 27.03 17.62 3.72
C GLN A 128 25.65 17.95 3.13
N GLN A 129 25.52 17.90 1.80
CA GLN A 129 24.26 18.12 1.10
C GLN A 129 23.20 17.08 1.45
N ALA A 130 23.61 15.80 1.57
CA ALA A 130 22.71 14.74 2.01
C ALA A 130 22.18 14.97 3.44
N ARG A 131 23.05 15.46 4.36
CA ARG A 131 22.65 15.85 5.72
C ARG A 131 21.62 16.98 5.69
N GLU A 132 21.90 18.03 4.95
CA GLU A 132 21.02 19.21 4.82
C GLU A 132 19.65 18.79 4.27
N LYS A 133 19.64 18.01 3.19
CA LYS A 133 18.41 17.47 2.58
C LYS A 133 17.64 16.57 3.54
N GLY A 134 18.32 15.70 4.29
CA GLY A 134 17.68 14.84 5.28
C GLY A 134 17.04 15.63 6.42
N ILE A 135 17.70 16.67 6.92
CA ILE A 135 17.13 17.58 7.94
C ILE A 135 15.92 18.34 7.38
N GLU A 136 16.01 18.83 6.13
CA GLU A 136 14.89 19.51 5.47
C GLU A 136 13.68 18.56 5.34
N MET A 137 13.93 17.31 4.97
CA MET A 137 12.86 16.31 4.88
C MET A 137 12.23 16.02 6.25
N LEU A 138 13.01 15.93 7.33
CA LEU A 138 12.46 15.81 8.69
C LEU A 138 11.59 17.02 9.09
N LYS A 139 11.93 18.24 8.64
CA LYS A 139 11.10 19.43 8.84
C LYS A 139 9.80 19.34 8.04
N LYS A 140 9.85 18.89 6.78
CA LYS A 140 8.67 18.68 5.93
C LYS A 140 7.68 17.71 6.56
N VAL A 141 8.17 16.60 7.13
CA VAL A 141 7.31 15.65 7.86
C VAL A 141 6.96 16.11 9.28
N LYS A 142 7.18 17.38 9.60
CA LYS A 142 6.79 18.03 10.86
C LYS A 142 7.42 17.37 12.11
N ILE A 143 8.68 16.90 12.02
CA ILE A 143 9.46 16.43 13.17
C ILE A 143 9.99 17.64 13.95
N PRO A 144 9.63 17.80 15.24
CA PRO A 144 10.14 18.92 16.05
C PRO A 144 11.65 18.77 16.33
N LEU A 145 12.39 19.87 16.31
CA LEU A 145 13.85 19.89 16.54
C LEU A 145 14.60 18.95 15.57
N ALA A 146 14.29 19.01 14.28
CA ALA A 146 14.76 18.10 13.24
C ALA A 146 16.30 17.89 13.27
N GLU A 147 17.08 18.96 13.47
CA GLU A 147 18.54 18.92 13.56
C GLU A 147 19.02 18.03 14.72
N LYS A 148 18.34 18.10 15.87
CA LYS A 148 18.67 17.26 17.04
C LYS A 148 18.23 15.82 16.79
N ARG A 149 17.00 15.63 16.29
CA ARG A 149 16.41 14.30 16.06
C ARG A 149 17.15 13.53 14.97
N PHE A 150 17.81 14.24 14.04
CA PHE A 150 18.64 13.64 13.00
C PHE A 150 19.77 12.76 13.59
N ASP A 151 20.35 13.17 14.70
CA ASP A 151 21.47 12.47 15.35
C ASP A 151 20.99 11.47 16.44
N GLU A 152 19.67 11.33 16.64
CA GLU A 152 19.07 10.38 17.59
C GLU A 152 18.78 9.01 16.94
N TYR A 153 18.57 8.00 17.80
CA TYR A 153 18.22 6.63 17.37
C TYR A 153 16.71 6.42 17.36
N PRO A 154 16.18 5.44 16.59
CA PRO A 154 14.75 5.16 16.50
C PRO A 154 14.06 4.95 17.86
N HIS A 155 14.71 4.29 18.81
CA HIS A 155 14.14 4.03 20.15
C HIS A 155 13.94 5.30 20.99
N GLN A 156 14.57 6.43 20.64
CA GLN A 156 14.40 7.71 21.31
C GLN A 156 13.20 8.51 20.80
N LEU A 157 12.52 8.01 19.76
CA LEU A 157 11.37 8.64 19.12
C LEU A 157 10.05 7.95 19.53
N SER A 158 8.95 8.71 19.59
CA SER A 158 7.62 8.15 19.74
C SER A 158 7.18 7.37 18.48
N GLY A 159 6.12 6.54 18.60
CA GLY A 159 5.58 5.78 17.46
C GLY A 159 5.24 6.67 16.27
N GLY A 160 4.46 7.73 16.49
CA GLY A 160 4.12 8.68 15.43
C GLY A 160 5.32 9.42 14.82
N MET A 161 6.37 9.70 15.62
CA MET A 161 7.61 10.28 15.08
C MET A 161 8.37 9.27 14.21
N ARG A 162 8.43 8.00 14.62
CA ARG A 162 9.04 6.93 13.79
C ARG A 162 8.30 6.77 12.47
N GLN A 163 6.97 6.82 12.48
CA GLN A 163 6.17 6.80 11.25
C GLN A 163 6.49 7.98 10.32
N ARG A 164 6.58 9.19 10.85
CA ARG A 164 6.98 10.39 10.09
C ARG A 164 8.39 10.25 9.50
N VAL A 165 9.33 9.65 10.25
CA VAL A 165 10.68 9.36 9.73
C VAL A 165 10.64 8.35 8.58
N MET A 166 9.82 7.31 8.65
CA MET A 166 9.65 6.36 7.53
C MET A 166 9.08 7.04 6.29
N ILE A 167 8.10 7.93 6.46
CA ILE A 167 7.57 8.74 5.36
C ILE A 167 8.68 9.63 4.78
N ALA A 168 9.49 10.26 5.63
CA ALA A 168 10.65 11.06 5.21
C ALA A 168 11.64 10.22 4.39
N MET A 169 11.94 9.00 4.82
CA MET A 169 12.83 8.09 4.09
C MET A 169 12.24 7.65 2.75
N ALA A 170 10.93 7.33 2.71
CA ALA A 170 10.27 6.95 1.47
C ALA A 170 10.24 8.10 0.44
N LEU A 171 10.09 9.33 0.89
CA LEU A 171 9.93 10.50 0.01
C LEU A 171 11.21 11.32 -0.23
N CYS A 172 12.34 11.00 0.43
CA CYS A 172 13.56 11.82 0.36
C CYS A 172 14.18 11.91 -1.05
N CYS A 173 13.88 10.96 -1.94
CA CYS A 173 14.31 10.96 -3.34
C CYS A 173 13.21 11.38 -4.33
N ASN A 174 12.07 11.94 -3.85
CA ASN A 174 10.92 12.38 -4.65
C ASN A 174 10.43 11.28 -5.62
N PRO A 175 9.97 10.13 -5.13
CA PRO A 175 9.53 9.04 -5.98
C PRO A 175 8.31 9.45 -6.81
N GLN A 176 8.16 8.83 -7.98
CA GLN A 176 7.00 9.04 -8.85
C GLN A 176 5.78 8.22 -8.39
N LEU A 177 6.03 7.08 -7.71
CA LEU A 177 5.00 6.24 -7.12
C LEU A 177 5.36 5.92 -5.66
N LEU A 178 4.44 6.20 -4.76
CA LEU A 178 4.51 5.82 -3.34
C LEU A 178 3.47 4.72 -3.07
N ILE A 179 3.93 3.57 -2.60
CA ILE A 179 3.09 2.48 -2.13
C ILE A 179 3.00 2.57 -0.61
N CYS A 180 1.79 2.72 -0.08
CA CYS A 180 1.52 2.75 1.36
C CYS A 180 0.77 1.48 1.74
N ASP A 181 1.45 0.54 2.39
CA ASP A 181 0.84 -0.70 2.85
C ASP A 181 0.46 -0.56 4.34
N GLU A 182 -0.80 -0.27 4.59
CA GLU A 182 -1.37 0.00 5.92
C GLU A 182 -0.54 1.02 6.74
N PRO A 183 -0.30 2.23 6.24
CA PRO A 183 0.68 3.16 6.79
C PRO A 183 0.29 3.72 8.16
N THR A 184 -0.93 3.49 8.63
CA THR A 184 -1.47 4.02 9.88
C THR A 184 -1.86 2.94 10.88
N THR A 185 -1.62 1.68 10.58
CA THR A 185 -1.90 0.55 11.50
C THR A 185 -1.15 0.75 12.82
N ALA A 186 -1.83 0.47 13.94
CA ALA A 186 -1.35 0.63 15.31
C ALA A 186 -1.07 2.08 15.76
N LEU A 187 -1.61 3.08 15.07
CA LEU A 187 -1.62 4.48 15.49
C LEU A 187 -2.98 4.85 16.06
N ASP A 188 -2.99 5.83 16.98
CA ASP A 188 -4.26 6.43 17.41
C ASP A 188 -4.89 7.27 16.28
N VAL A 189 -6.22 7.45 16.34
CA VAL A 189 -7.03 8.10 15.28
C VAL A 189 -6.51 9.52 14.97
N THR A 190 -6.04 10.26 15.97
CA THR A 190 -5.53 11.62 15.77
C THR A 190 -4.21 11.61 15.00
N ILE A 191 -3.30 10.72 15.32
CA ILE A 191 -2.03 10.56 14.61
C ILE A 191 -2.27 10.01 13.21
N GLN A 192 -3.21 9.07 13.05
CA GLN A 192 -3.62 8.54 11.74
C GLN A 192 -4.03 9.68 10.80
N ALA A 193 -4.98 10.53 11.19
CA ALA A 193 -5.41 11.67 10.38
C ALA A 193 -4.23 12.58 10.01
N GLN A 194 -3.36 12.92 10.97
CA GLN A 194 -2.16 13.74 10.69
C GLN A 194 -1.16 13.10 9.72
N ILE A 195 -1.06 11.78 9.69
CA ILE A 195 -0.21 11.05 8.75
C ILE A 195 -0.81 11.05 7.35
N LEU A 196 -2.12 10.88 7.23
CA LEU A 196 -2.82 10.93 5.94
C LEU A 196 -2.77 12.32 5.32
N ASP A 197 -3.04 13.36 6.12
CA ASP A 197 -2.87 14.76 5.71
C ASP A 197 -1.45 15.01 5.18
N LEU A 198 -0.44 14.54 5.93
CA LEU A 198 0.95 14.70 5.55
C LEU A 198 1.28 14.01 4.21
N ILE A 199 0.80 12.78 3.98
CA ILE A 199 0.99 12.07 2.72
C ILE A 199 0.32 12.85 1.58
N ASN A 200 -0.90 13.36 1.79
CA ASN A 200 -1.61 14.16 0.80
C ASN A 200 -0.90 15.48 0.50
N GLU A 201 -0.48 16.24 1.53
CA GLU A 201 0.30 17.47 1.35
C GLU A 201 1.55 17.22 0.48
N LEU A 202 2.30 16.16 0.79
CA LEU A 202 3.54 15.82 0.08
C LEU A 202 3.25 15.29 -1.34
N LYS A 203 2.17 14.54 -1.54
CA LYS A 203 1.68 14.12 -2.87
C LYS A 203 1.42 15.33 -3.76
N GLU A 204 0.67 16.31 -3.27
CA GLU A 204 0.35 17.54 -4.02
C GLU A 204 1.61 18.37 -4.33
N GLU A 205 2.54 18.49 -3.37
CA GLU A 205 3.80 19.24 -3.56
C GLU A 205 4.69 18.61 -4.63
N THR A 206 4.76 17.28 -4.67
CA THR A 206 5.74 16.56 -5.51
C THR A 206 5.14 15.98 -6.80
N GLY A 207 3.82 15.91 -6.91
CA GLY A 207 3.13 15.23 -8.02
C GLY A 207 3.27 13.70 -7.97
N THR A 208 3.61 13.13 -6.82
CA THR A 208 3.76 11.69 -6.60
C THR A 208 2.41 10.98 -6.74
N SER A 209 2.36 9.86 -7.45
CA SER A 209 1.18 8.98 -7.48
C SER A 209 1.18 8.10 -6.24
N VAL A 210 0.02 7.76 -5.69
CA VAL A 210 -0.08 6.96 -4.46
C VAL A 210 -0.88 5.69 -4.70
N MET A 211 -0.39 4.58 -4.18
CA MET A 211 -1.15 3.33 -4.04
C MET A 211 -1.36 3.08 -2.54
N MET A 212 -2.58 3.35 -2.05
CA MET A 212 -2.94 3.26 -0.64
C MET A 212 -3.63 1.94 -0.34
N ILE A 213 -2.98 1.08 0.42
CA ILE A 213 -3.55 -0.19 0.88
C ILE A 213 -3.99 -0.01 2.33
N THR A 214 -5.24 -0.29 2.60
CA THR A 214 -5.81 -0.27 3.95
C THR A 214 -7.07 -1.14 4.03
N HIS A 215 -7.43 -1.53 5.25
CA HIS A 215 -8.75 -2.13 5.55
C HIS A 215 -9.75 -1.09 6.03
N ASP A 216 -9.33 0.15 6.24
CA ASP A 216 -10.18 1.27 6.69
C ASP A 216 -10.77 2.00 5.48
N LEU A 217 -12.05 1.78 5.25
CA LEU A 217 -12.79 2.41 4.15
C LEU A 217 -13.00 3.92 4.36
N GLY A 218 -13.00 4.39 5.62
CA GLY A 218 -13.05 5.81 5.93
C GLY A 218 -11.81 6.54 5.41
N VAL A 219 -10.63 5.94 5.60
CA VAL A 219 -9.38 6.45 5.03
C VAL A 219 -9.45 6.52 3.50
N ILE A 220 -9.97 5.47 2.86
CA ILE A 220 -10.08 5.43 1.39
C ILE A 220 -11.03 6.50 0.87
N ALA A 221 -12.17 6.70 1.53
CA ALA A 221 -13.13 7.75 1.15
C ALA A 221 -12.51 9.16 1.18
N GLU A 222 -11.52 9.38 2.06
CA GLU A 222 -10.86 10.68 2.23
C GLU A 222 -9.73 10.94 1.22
N VAL A 223 -8.98 9.88 0.84
CA VAL A 223 -7.70 10.08 0.12
C VAL A 223 -7.68 9.52 -1.30
N ALA A 224 -8.61 8.62 -1.68
CA ALA A 224 -8.55 7.91 -2.95
C ALA A 224 -9.34 8.60 -4.07
N ASP A 225 -8.76 8.65 -5.27
CA ASP A 225 -9.44 9.04 -6.50
C ASP A 225 -10.21 7.84 -7.09
N ASP A 226 -9.53 6.69 -7.16
CA ASP A 226 -10.08 5.41 -7.64
C ASP A 226 -9.91 4.34 -6.56
N VAL A 227 -10.82 3.37 -6.53
CA VAL A 227 -10.81 2.28 -5.53
C VAL A 227 -10.88 0.93 -6.21
N MET A 228 -9.99 0.04 -5.79
CA MET A 228 -9.96 -1.36 -6.20
C MET A 228 -10.25 -2.25 -5.00
N VAL A 229 -11.27 -3.10 -5.12
CA VAL A 229 -11.67 -4.05 -4.08
C VAL A 229 -11.12 -5.43 -4.42
N MET A 230 -10.36 -6.00 -3.50
CA MET A 230 -9.77 -7.34 -3.65
C MET A 230 -10.43 -8.36 -2.72
N TYR A 231 -10.67 -9.55 -3.25
CA TYR A 231 -11.16 -10.71 -2.50
C TYR A 231 -10.47 -11.98 -2.96
N ALA A 232 -9.91 -12.75 -2.04
CA ALA A 232 -9.30 -14.06 -2.29
C ALA A 232 -8.34 -14.08 -3.52
N GLY A 233 -7.45 -13.10 -3.58
CA GLY A 233 -6.41 -12.99 -4.62
C GLY A 233 -6.89 -12.40 -5.95
N LYS A 234 -8.12 -11.92 -6.06
CA LYS A 234 -8.68 -11.34 -7.28
C LYS A 234 -9.21 -9.93 -7.06
N VAL A 235 -9.26 -9.13 -8.11
CA VAL A 235 -10.04 -7.89 -8.16
C VAL A 235 -11.50 -8.27 -8.39
N VAL A 236 -12.39 -7.82 -7.53
CA VAL A 236 -13.83 -8.07 -7.63
C VAL A 236 -14.59 -6.83 -8.09
N GLU A 237 -14.07 -5.63 -7.79
CA GLU A 237 -14.62 -4.37 -8.26
C GLU A 237 -13.52 -3.32 -8.37
N HIS A 238 -13.64 -2.41 -9.36
CA HIS A 238 -12.75 -1.28 -9.55
C HIS A 238 -13.52 -0.14 -10.21
N ALA A 239 -13.60 1.00 -9.51
CA ALA A 239 -14.31 2.19 -9.99
C ALA A 239 -13.76 3.45 -9.30
N THR A 240 -14.30 4.62 -9.62
CA THR A 240 -13.99 5.85 -8.87
C THR A 240 -14.46 5.73 -7.42
N CYS A 241 -13.85 6.51 -6.54
CA CYS A 241 -14.19 6.51 -5.12
C CYS A 241 -15.70 6.74 -4.93
N ASP A 242 -16.26 7.77 -5.56
CA ASP A 242 -17.69 8.08 -5.48
C ASP A 242 -18.58 6.89 -5.90
N GLN A 243 -18.25 6.23 -7.01
CA GLN A 243 -19.02 5.08 -7.50
C GLN A 243 -19.00 3.89 -6.51
N ILE A 244 -17.84 3.60 -5.92
CA ILE A 244 -17.72 2.50 -4.94
C ILE A 244 -18.54 2.78 -3.68
N PHE A 245 -18.60 4.05 -3.24
CA PHE A 245 -19.33 4.41 -2.02
C PHE A 245 -20.82 4.62 -2.25
N ASP A 246 -21.22 5.16 -3.41
CA ASP A 246 -22.62 5.48 -3.72
C ASP A 246 -23.38 4.27 -4.29
N GLU A 247 -22.76 3.53 -5.24
CA GLU A 247 -23.41 2.44 -5.97
C GLU A 247 -22.49 1.20 -6.12
N PRO A 248 -22.11 0.52 -5.00
CA PRO A 248 -21.30 -0.69 -5.08
C PRO A 248 -22.04 -1.79 -5.81
N LEU A 249 -21.42 -2.35 -6.86
CA LEU A 249 -22.04 -3.35 -7.74
C LEU A 249 -21.80 -4.79 -7.26
N HIS A 250 -20.59 -5.08 -6.74
CA HIS A 250 -20.28 -6.40 -6.28
C HIS A 250 -20.84 -6.64 -4.87
N PRO A 251 -21.53 -7.78 -4.58
CA PRO A 251 -22.13 -8.04 -3.28
C PRO A 251 -21.14 -8.00 -2.10
N TYR A 252 -19.89 -8.33 -2.32
CA TYR A 252 -18.84 -8.19 -1.31
C TYR A 252 -18.56 -6.72 -1.00
N THR A 253 -18.43 -5.86 -2.01
CA THR A 253 -18.25 -4.41 -1.84
C THR A 253 -19.43 -3.80 -1.10
N ALA A 254 -20.66 -4.14 -1.50
CA ALA A 254 -21.86 -3.70 -0.80
C ALA A 254 -21.88 -4.16 0.67
N GLY A 255 -21.42 -5.38 0.94
CA GLY A 255 -21.25 -5.92 2.29
C GLY A 255 -20.24 -5.10 3.11
N LEU A 256 -19.08 -4.78 2.52
CA LEU A 256 -18.05 -3.95 3.18
C LEU A 256 -18.60 -2.56 3.51
N MET A 257 -19.33 -1.90 2.59
CA MET A 257 -19.93 -0.59 2.80
C MET A 257 -20.97 -0.63 3.93
N ASN A 258 -21.75 -1.70 4.03
CA ASN A 258 -22.74 -1.86 5.10
C ASN A 258 -22.12 -2.14 6.49
N CYS A 259 -20.86 -2.55 6.56
CA CYS A 259 -20.13 -2.75 7.81
C CYS A 259 -19.57 -1.44 8.38
N ILE A 260 -19.60 -0.32 7.63
CA ILE A 260 -19.13 0.99 8.10
C ILE A 260 -20.16 1.56 9.09
N PRO A 261 -19.76 1.90 10.34
CA PRO A 261 -20.65 2.57 11.28
C PRO A 261 -21.08 3.94 10.74
N ARG A 262 -22.38 4.20 10.67
CA ARG A 262 -22.90 5.52 10.27
C ARG A 262 -23.12 6.39 11.50
N LEU A 263 -22.63 7.62 11.48
CA LEU A 263 -22.81 8.58 12.57
C LEU A 263 -24.29 8.94 12.78
N ASP A 264 -25.11 8.87 11.73
CA ASP A 264 -26.56 9.16 11.76
C ASP A 264 -27.39 7.88 11.97
N GLY A 265 -26.74 6.76 12.28
CA GLY A 265 -27.38 5.46 12.45
C GLY A 265 -28.18 5.35 13.75
N ASP A 266 -29.14 4.45 13.77
CA ASP A 266 -29.87 4.07 14.99
C ASP A 266 -28.94 3.15 15.82
N ASP A 267 -28.43 3.68 16.95
CA ASP A 267 -27.51 2.99 17.88
C ASP A 267 -28.08 1.66 18.42
N THR A 268 -29.37 1.40 18.19
CA THR A 268 -30.02 0.15 18.60
C THR A 268 -29.87 -0.99 17.58
N LYS A 269 -29.38 -0.70 16.36
CA LYS A 269 -29.19 -1.73 15.32
C LYS A 269 -27.81 -2.36 15.45
N GLU A 270 -27.78 -3.68 15.42
CA GLU A 270 -26.55 -4.43 15.32
C GLU A 270 -25.78 -4.04 14.03
N LEU A 271 -24.45 -3.91 14.14
CA LEU A 271 -23.61 -3.66 12.98
C LEU A 271 -23.75 -4.82 11.98
N SER A 272 -23.93 -4.48 10.71
CA SER A 272 -23.92 -5.48 9.66
C SER A 272 -22.56 -6.14 9.59
N VAL A 273 -22.56 -7.46 9.42
CA VAL A 273 -21.33 -8.23 9.21
C VAL A 273 -21.48 -9.09 7.96
N ILE A 274 -20.38 -9.31 7.25
CA ILE A 274 -20.38 -10.27 6.15
C ILE A 274 -20.23 -11.67 6.77
N GLU A 275 -21.30 -12.44 6.77
CA GLU A 275 -21.33 -13.78 7.37
C GLU A 275 -20.32 -14.73 6.72
N GLY A 276 -19.85 -15.71 7.50
CA GLY A 276 -18.90 -16.72 7.06
C GLY A 276 -17.45 -16.24 7.03
N MET A 277 -16.57 -17.11 6.54
CA MET A 277 -15.13 -16.85 6.44
C MET A 277 -14.68 -16.82 4.99
N VAL A 278 -13.58 -16.12 4.71
CA VAL A 278 -12.91 -16.17 3.39
C VAL A 278 -12.52 -17.64 3.14
N PRO A 279 -12.84 -18.21 1.97
CA PRO A 279 -12.42 -19.56 1.64
C PRO A 279 -10.90 -19.73 1.75
N SER A 280 -10.46 -20.84 2.28
CA SER A 280 -9.02 -21.13 2.30
C SER A 280 -8.54 -21.38 0.86
N PHE A 281 -7.26 -21.11 0.59
CA PHE A 281 -6.70 -21.34 -0.75
C PHE A 281 -6.71 -22.82 -1.18
N ASP A 282 -6.84 -23.72 -0.21
CA ASP A 282 -6.93 -25.19 -0.45
C ASP A 282 -8.35 -25.65 -0.76
N ASP A 283 -9.36 -24.83 -0.43
CA ASP A 283 -10.79 -25.12 -0.60
C ASP A 283 -11.52 -23.97 -1.31
N MET A 284 -10.93 -23.51 -2.42
CA MET A 284 -11.53 -22.46 -3.23
C MET A 284 -12.71 -23.01 -4.02
N PRO A 285 -13.89 -22.36 -3.97
CA PRO A 285 -15.03 -22.77 -4.76
C PRO A 285 -14.74 -22.63 -6.26
N GLU A 286 -15.38 -23.48 -7.06
CA GLU A 286 -15.41 -23.31 -8.50
C GLU A 286 -16.17 -22.02 -8.86
N GLY A 287 -15.61 -21.20 -9.75
CA GLY A 287 -16.20 -19.93 -10.19
C GLY A 287 -15.87 -18.74 -9.29
N CYS A 288 -16.89 -18.11 -8.74
CA CYS A 288 -16.73 -16.92 -7.90
C CYS A 288 -16.30 -17.29 -6.48
N ALA A 289 -15.14 -16.79 -6.04
CA ALA A 289 -14.62 -17.05 -4.69
C ALA A 289 -15.55 -16.55 -3.57
N PHE A 290 -16.38 -15.52 -3.82
CA PHE A 290 -17.34 -15.01 -2.86
C PHE A 290 -18.65 -15.80 -2.80
N CYS A 291 -18.87 -16.77 -3.71
CA CYS A 291 -20.13 -17.55 -3.81
C CYS A 291 -20.62 -18.11 -2.46
N PRO A 292 -19.79 -18.69 -1.58
CA PRO A 292 -20.25 -19.25 -0.28
C PRO A 292 -20.82 -18.21 0.69
N ARG A 293 -20.48 -16.94 0.50
CA ARG A 293 -20.90 -15.80 1.36
C ARG A 293 -21.86 -14.85 0.62
N CYS A 294 -22.15 -15.13 -0.64
CA CYS A 294 -22.94 -14.24 -1.48
C CYS A 294 -24.43 -14.45 -1.25
N PRO A 295 -25.21 -13.43 -0.83
CA PRO A 295 -26.65 -13.57 -0.62
C PRO A 295 -27.42 -13.78 -1.94
N TYR A 296 -26.78 -13.55 -3.09
CA TYR A 296 -27.37 -13.72 -4.41
C TYR A 296 -26.88 -14.98 -5.13
N ALA A 297 -26.11 -15.84 -4.45
CA ALA A 297 -25.65 -17.10 -5.04
C ALA A 297 -26.85 -17.98 -5.45
N LYS A 298 -26.75 -18.56 -6.64
CA LYS A 298 -27.76 -19.51 -7.16
C LYS A 298 -27.04 -20.79 -7.50
N GLU A 299 -27.73 -21.93 -7.26
CA GLU A 299 -27.32 -23.20 -7.83
C GLU A 299 -27.49 -23.11 -9.36
N ILE A 300 -26.40 -23.38 -10.09
CA ILE A 300 -26.36 -23.34 -11.56
C ILE A 300 -26.22 -24.78 -12.05
#